data_8301c95b2f73038cfac4cd47d8cbc276
#
_entry.id   8301c95b2f73038cfac4cd47d8cbc276
#
_cell.length_a   1.000
_cell.length_b   1.000
_cell.length_c   1.000
_cell.angle_alpha   90.00
_cell.angle_beta   90.00
_cell.angle_gamma   90.00
#
_symmetry.space_group_name_H-M   'P 1'
#
loop_
_entity.id
_entity.type
_entity.pdbx_description
1 polymer ?
#
loop_
_entity_poly.entity_id
_entity_poly.type
_entity_poly.pdbx_seq_one_letter_code
_entity_poly.pdbx_strand_id
1 'polypeptide(L)'
;MSRGATARSRSAERPPRQIFPIAVKYGAVSTVILLSFVMWVGNTSTDLALQSTAEQVNHNGSEQVLLVSSLITPFWADDSLPEEEQLAAQQQLAKKLNAFITTPGPHKVLDVLVLDANGTTLIASARGGDRLRVRLGDQIETDSLVDTGVRVREGTLSDGNRLAPVRSFEVELTAAGSSDKVGSVQLFLSAVAIERLEKSLQEALWSQLWTVILLGIPLVLIVGFLLTRPIRRLREDMVQVSRGNLDHQSTVSTTDELGALASSFNRMTRFLADAREQELHAQAVARDLSIATRIQNALLPETLPEISGIEIARYYQPAKEVGGDYYDVFDLPGDRAGIVVADVSGKGLAGSLVMTMTRSLVRMAARIQPDAASILGEVNASLSRDMTEGMFVTMAWAELDHDRGRVRIARAGHNPPLILRRSGRVEQFQPEGIALGMDPGPIFRRSLEVSDVDLAAGDSLILYTDGIVEAMDHDGEEYGLKRFARILQSLNEATPDDLVEGVLADLALHVAGAEASDDITLVVARRELTG
;
A
#
# COMPACT_ATOMS: atom_id res chain seq x y z
N MET A 1 -23.59 30.31 -34.35
CA MET A 1 -23.63 30.93 -33.02
C MET A 1 -22.84 30.02 -32.07
N SER A 2 -21.75 30.53 -31.65
CA SER A 2 -20.68 29.98 -30.78
C SER A 2 -21.20 29.60 -29.39
N ARG A 3 -20.71 28.47 -28.84
CA ARG A 3 -20.52 28.22 -27.39
C ARG A 3 -19.34 27.27 -27.26
N GLY A 4 -18.30 27.71 -26.89
CA GLY A 4 -17.48 27.93 -25.77
C GLY A 4 -17.16 26.63 -25.03
N ALA A 5 -16.14 25.86 -25.54
CA ALA A 5 -15.51 24.79 -24.78
C ALA A 5 -14.58 25.42 -23.74
N THR A 6 -14.95 25.41 -22.48
CA THR A 6 -14.10 25.75 -21.35
C THR A 6 -13.00 24.69 -21.19
N ALA A 7 -11.81 25.02 -21.67
CA ALA A 7 -10.59 24.29 -21.36
C ALA A 7 -10.33 24.42 -19.86
N ARG A 8 -10.51 23.34 -19.10
CA ARG A 8 -9.98 23.18 -17.75
C ARG A 8 -8.45 23.20 -17.87
N SER A 9 -7.83 24.28 -17.38
CA SER A 9 -6.39 24.40 -17.22
C SER A 9 -5.91 23.25 -16.32
N ARG A 10 -5.17 22.32 -16.89
CA ARG A 10 -4.33 21.40 -16.11
C ARG A 10 -3.33 22.26 -15.36
N SER A 11 -3.50 22.41 -14.07
CA SER A 11 -2.48 22.94 -13.18
C SER A 11 -1.22 22.12 -13.39
N ALA A 12 -0.20 22.77 -13.96
CA ALA A 12 1.13 22.19 -14.08
C ALA A 12 1.60 21.87 -12.65
N GLU A 13 1.61 20.59 -12.28
CA GLU A 13 2.28 20.11 -11.08
C GLU A 13 3.74 20.57 -11.17
N ARG A 14 4.14 21.43 -10.24
CA ARG A 14 5.53 21.84 -10.07
C ARG A 14 6.38 20.58 -9.95
N PRO A 15 7.52 20.49 -10.66
CA PRO A 15 8.42 19.35 -10.50
C PRO A 15 8.77 19.23 -9.01
N PRO A 16 8.78 18.01 -8.44
CA PRO A 16 9.09 17.81 -7.04
C PRO A 16 10.47 18.41 -6.77
N ARG A 17 10.55 19.27 -5.73
CA ARG A 17 11.82 19.84 -5.25
C ARG A 17 12.85 18.71 -5.24
N GLN A 18 14.04 18.98 -5.79
CA GLN A 18 15.18 18.04 -5.72
C GLN A 18 15.42 17.71 -4.25
N ILE A 19 14.85 16.60 -3.80
CA ILE A 19 15.10 16.06 -2.48
C ILE A 19 16.48 15.44 -2.59
N PHE A 20 17.45 16.03 -1.88
CA PHE A 20 18.77 15.39 -1.72
C PHE A 20 18.55 13.91 -1.36
N PRO A 21 19.21 12.97 -2.07
CA PRO A 21 19.05 11.56 -1.78
C PRO A 21 19.24 11.31 -0.29
N ILE A 22 18.35 10.55 0.31
CA ILE A 22 18.39 10.20 1.73
C ILE A 22 19.80 9.70 2.12
N ALA A 23 20.44 8.91 1.25
CA ALA A 23 21.82 8.44 1.41
C ALA A 23 22.84 9.58 1.61
N VAL A 24 22.71 10.70 0.90
CA VAL A 24 23.63 11.84 1.05
C VAL A 24 23.42 12.54 2.38
N LYS A 25 22.16 12.69 2.82
CA LYS A 25 21.85 13.32 4.12
C LYS A 25 22.35 12.46 5.28
N TYR A 26 22.02 11.17 5.30
CA TYR A 26 22.44 10.27 6.37
C TYR A 26 23.92 9.94 6.29
N GLY A 27 24.49 9.83 5.10
CA GLY A 27 25.92 9.66 4.90
C GLY A 27 26.72 10.83 5.46
N ALA A 28 26.33 12.07 5.18
CA ALA A 28 26.98 13.26 5.71
C ALA A 28 26.88 13.32 7.25
N VAL A 29 25.72 13.07 7.83
CA VAL A 29 25.53 13.06 9.29
C VAL A 29 26.36 11.97 9.96
N SER A 30 26.33 10.74 9.42
CA SER A 30 27.13 9.62 9.97
C SER A 30 28.62 9.89 9.89
N THR A 31 29.08 10.50 8.81
CA THR A 31 30.51 10.88 8.66
C THR A 31 30.90 11.93 9.67
N VAL A 32 30.09 12.97 9.89
CA VAL A 32 30.34 14.02 10.89
C VAL A 32 30.40 13.41 12.30
N ILE A 33 29.46 12.55 12.65
CA ILE A 33 29.43 11.88 13.97
C ILE A 33 30.67 11.02 14.16
N LEU A 34 31.06 10.22 13.15
CA LEU A 34 32.26 9.36 13.24
C LEU A 34 33.54 10.18 13.40
N LEU A 35 33.70 11.24 12.61
CA LEU A 35 34.86 12.14 12.72
C LEU A 35 34.89 12.83 14.07
N SER A 36 33.77 13.34 14.55
CA SER A 36 33.68 13.97 15.87
C SER A 36 34.05 12.99 17.00
N PHE A 37 33.57 11.75 16.90
CA PHE A 37 33.88 10.70 17.88
C PHE A 37 35.37 10.33 17.88
N VAL A 38 35.98 10.13 16.70
CA VAL A 38 37.40 9.84 16.58
C VAL A 38 38.25 10.98 17.11
N MET A 39 37.92 12.23 16.81
CA MET A 39 38.59 13.41 17.35
C MET A 39 38.48 13.49 18.89
N TRP A 40 37.26 13.25 19.41
CA TRP A 40 37.03 13.30 20.86
C TRP A 40 37.82 12.22 21.60
N VAL A 41 37.77 10.98 21.13
CA VAL A 41 38.55 9.87 21.73
C VAL A 41 40.06 10.13 21.63
N GLY A 42 40.50 10.61 20.45
CA GLY A 42 41.92 10.92 20.25
C GLY A 42 42.42 12.01 21.17
N ASN A 43 41.72 13.15 21.25
CA ASN A 43 42.10 14.23 22.15
C ASN A 43 42.13 13.79 23.62
N THR A 44 41.07 13.11 24.09
CA THR A 44 40.97 12.62 25.47
C THR A 44 42.10 11.66 25.81
N SER A 45 42.43 10.76 24.89
CA SER A 45 43.54 9.80 25.09
C SER A 45 44.92 10.50 25.11
N THR A 46 45.07 11.54 24.26
CA THR A 46 46.32 12.33 24.22
C THR A 46 46.50 13.12 25.50
N ASP A 47 45.43 13.82 25.94
CA ASP A 47 45.49 14.61 27.19
C ASP A 47 45.79 13.72 28.39
N LEU A 48 45.17 12.55 28.50
CA LEU A 48 45.43 11.60 29.58
C LEU A 48 46.90 11.07 29.58
N ALA A 49 47.42 10.75 28.38
CA ALA A 49 48.81 10.27 28.26
C ALA A 49 49.83 11.36 28.59
N LEU A 50 49.61 12.59 28.16
CA LEU A 50 50.47 13.74 28.47
C LEU A 50 50.42 14.05 29.96
N GLN A 51 49.22 14.09 30.56
CA GLN A 51 49.05 14.33 31.99
C GLN A 51 49.79 13.25 32.83
N SER A 52 49.59 11.98 32.53
CA SER A 52 50.25 10.86 33.21
C SER A 52 51.78 10.95 33.12
N THR A 53 52.30 11.30 31.93
CA THR A 53 53.74 11.44 31.73
C THR A 53 54.28 12.66 32.47
N ALA A 54 53.55 13.78 32.45
CA ALA A 54 53.92 14.99 33.18
C ALA A 54 53.96 14.76 34.72
N GLU A 55 52.96 14.06 35.25
CA GLU A 55 52.85 13.68 36.66
C GLU A 55 54.04 12.79 37.05
N GLN A 56 54.43 11.80 36.23
CA GLN A 56 55.54 10.94 36.46
C GLN A 56 56.90 11.70 36.47
N VAL A 57 57.06 12.69 35.55
CA VAL A 57 58.22 13.55 35.53
C VAL A 57 58.30 14.43 36.79
N ASN A 58 57.12 14.98 37.19
CA ASN A 58 57.03 15.81 38.39
C ASN A 58 57.34 15.01 39.65
N HIS A 59 56.80 13.81 39.80
CA HIS A 59 57.03 12.93 40.93
C HIS A 59 58.52 12.55 41.03
N ASN A 60 59.13 12.07 39.95
CA ASN A 60 60.55 11.70 39.90
C ASN A 60 61.44 12.90 40.16
N GLY A 61 61.12 14.09 39.62
CA GLY A 61 61.88 15.31 39.86
C GLY A 61 61.85 15.77 41.31
N SER A 62 60.68 15.67 41.95
CA SER A 62 60.52 16.00 43.36
C SER A 62 61.29 15.06 44.27
N GLU A 63 61.24 13.76 44.01
CA GLU A 63 62.08 12.79 44.78
C GLU A 63 63.56 13.08 44.64
N GLN A 64 63.99 13.37 43.41
CA GLN A 64 65.41 13.65 43.15
C GLN A 64 65.88 14.94 43.81
N VAL A 65 65.08 16.03 43.79
CA VAL A 65 65.49 17.29 44.44
C VAL A 65 65.54 17.14 45.97
N LEU A 66 64.59 16.39 46.55
CA LEU A 66 64.55 16.10 47.97
C LEU A 66 65.78 15.23 48.40
N LEU A 67 66.12 14.24 47.55
CA LEU A 67 67.29 13.42 47.80
C LEU A 67 68.62 14.27 47.75
N VAL A 68 68.67 15.15 46.73
CA VAL A 68 69.81 16.09 46.64
C VAL A 68 69.85 17.06 47.84
N SER A 69 68.69 17.58 48.23
CA SER A 69 68.61 18.49 49.39
C SER A 69 69.06 17.81 50.65
N SER A 70 68.68 16.54 50.89
CA SER A 70 69.12 15.75 52.03
C SER A 70 70.66 15.49 52.06
N LEU A 71 71.26 15.41 50.89
CA LEU A 71 72.73 15.28 50.75
C LEU A 71 73.47 16.60 51.04
N ILE A 72 72.79 17.74 50.79
CA ILE A 72 73.38 19.08 50.94
C ILE A 72 73.17 19.63 52.34
N THR A 73 72.06 19.39 52.98
CA THR A 73 71.68 19.92 54.29
C THR A 73 72.80 19.71 55.38
N PRO A 74 73.47 18.55 55.52
CA PRO A 74 74.50 18.35 56.50
C PRO A 74 75.75 19.24 56.31
N PHE A 75 76.00 19.63 55.05
CA PHE A 75 77.17 20.48 54.74
C PHE A 75 76.85 21.98 54.90
N TRP A 76 75.60 22.35 55.02
CA TRP A 76 75.15 23.75 55.15
C TRP A 76 74.86 24.17 56.59
N ALA A 77 74.84 23.24 57.53
CA ALA A 77 74.42 23.48 58.90
C ALA A 77 75.50 23.92 59.82
N ASP A 78 76.73 24.00 59.35
CA ASP A 78 77.91 24.25 60.23
C ASP A 78 78.68 25.49 59.75
N ASP A 79 78.21 26.69 60.20
CA ASP A 79 78.87 27.99 59.95
C ASP A 79 80.15 28.17 60.76
N SER A 80 80.54 27.19 61.58
CA SER A 80 81.69 27.26 62.50
C SER A 80 83.01 26.72 61.92
N LEU A 81 82.95 26.22 60.67
CA LEU A 81 84.17 25.64 60.03
C LEU A 81 85.12 26.74 59.50
N PRO A 82 86.46 26.54 59.59
CA PRO A 82 87.39 27.43 58.93
C PRO A 82 87.19 27.52 57.42
N GLU A 83 87.55 28.70 56.80
CA GLU A 83 87.32 28.94 55.35
C GLU A 83 87.96 27.86 54.44
N GLU A 84 89.16 27.29 54.82
CA GLU A 84 89.80 26.22 54.05
C GLU A 84 88.98 24.90 54.07
N GLU A 85 88.39 24.57 55.21
CA GLU A 85 87.51 23.38 55.33
C GLU A 85 86.18 23.57 54.64
N GLN A 86 85.58 24.79 54.63
CA GLN A 86 84.38 25.14 53.86
C GLN A 86 84.65 24.98 52.37
N LEU A 87 85.78 25.44 51.84
CA LEU A 87 86.15 25.31 50.44
C LEU A 87 86.32 23.84 50.02
N ALA A 88 86.98 23.04 50.88
CA ALA A 88 87.13 21.60 50.63
C ALA A 88 85.76 20.87 50.63
N ALA A 89 84.88 21.22 51.56
CA ALA A 89 83.50 20.67 51.61
C ALA A 89 82.68 21.02 50.36
N GLN A 90 82.79 22.27 49.93
CA GLN A 90 82.12 22.72 48.68
C GLN A 90 82.65 21.96 47.45
N GLN A 91 83.98 21.75 47.34
CA GLN A 91 84.52 20.96 46.22
C GLN A 91 84.09 19.48 46.27
N GLN A 92 84.02 18.91 47.46
CA GLN A 92 83.54 17.54 47.63
C GLN A 92 82.10 17.40 47.31
N LEU A 93 81.23 18.37 47.68
CA LEU A 93 79.86 18.41 47.35
C LEU A 93 79.65 18.59 45.84
N ALA A 94 80.36 19.52 45.20
CA ALA A 94 80.33 19.68 43.76
C ALA A 94 80.69 18.40 42.99
N LYS A 95 81.66 17.63 43.51
CA LYS A 95 81.99 16.32 42.92
C LYS A 95 80.90 15.28 43.09
N LYS A 96 80.23 15.25 44.25
CA LYS A 96 79.04 14.35 44.46
C LYS A 96 77.88 14.73 43.57
N LEU A 97 77.57 16.02 43.44
CA LEU A 97 76.49 16.51 42.55
C LEU A 97 76.82 16.20 41.10
N ASN A 98 78.03 16.36 40.65
CA ASN A 98 78.43 15.99 39.30
C ASN A 98 78.30 14.47 39.05
N ALA A 99 78.61 13.63 40.04
CA ALA A 99 78.34 12.19 39.94
C ALA A 99 76.84 11.88 39.83
N PHE A 100 76.04 12.60 40.60
CA PHE A 100 74.59 12.45 40.54
C PHE A 100 73.99 12.78 39.12
N ILE A 101 74.43 13.86 38.47
CA ILE A 101 74.01 14.25 37.12
C ILE A 101 74.45 13.24 36.08
N THR A 102 75.61 12.62 36.25
CA THR A 102 76.15 11.66 35.28
C THR A 102 75.60 10.26 35.46
N THR A 103 74.88 10.01 36.55
CA THR A 103 74.22 8.70 36.78
C THR A 103 73.02 8.53 35.84
N PRO A 104 72.92 7.40 35.14
CA PRO A 104 71.73 7.12 34.30
C PRO A 104 70.49 6.98 35.18
N GLY A 105 69.57 7.88 35.00
CA GLY A 105 68.24 7.85 35.65
C GLY A 105 67.08 7.85 34.64
N PRO A 106 65.85 7.66 35.08
CA PRO A 106 64.69 7.63 34.21
C PRO A 106 64.48 8.96 33.44
N HIS A 107 64.93 10.05 34.01
CA HIS A 107 64.96 11.37 33.38
C HIS A 107 66.34 11.96 33.45
N LYS A 108 66.77 12.58 32.37
CA LYS A 108 68.10 13.19 32.29
C LYS A 108 68.13 14.46 33.12
N VAL A 109 68.89 14.41 34.25
CA VAL A 109 69.25 15.61 35.01
C VAL A 109 70.20 16.44 34.15
N LEU A 110 69.85 17.69 33.96
CA LEU A 110 70.65 18.64 33.15
C LEU A 110 71.63 19.43 34.02
N ASP A 111 71.14 19.91 35.14
CA ASP A 111 71.93 20.68 36.09
C ASP A 111 71.34 20.67 37.52
N VAL A 112 72.12 20.98 38.50
CA VAL A 112 71.75 21.21 39.90
C VAL A 112 72.40 22.49 40.36
N LEU A 113 71.62 23.44 40.84
CA LEU A 113 72.07 24.69 41.41
C LEU A 113 71.78 24.71 42.92
N VAL A 114 72.74 25.14 43.68
CA VAL A 114 72.58 25.43 45.11
C VAL A 114 72.69 26.94 45.26
N LEU A 115 71.65 27.55 45.81
CA LEU A 115 71.54 29.00 45.98
C LEU A 115 71.56 29.36 47.47
N ASP A 116 72.15 30.51 47.78
CA ASP A 116 72.09 31.07 49.14
C ASP A 116 70.69 31.69 49.42
N ALA A 117 70.51 32.23 50.64
CA ALA A 117 69.27 32.88 51.03
C ALA A 117 68.92 34.10 50.16
N ASN A 118 69.85 34.71 49.47
CA ASN A 118 69.72 35.85 48.58
C ASN A 118 69.48 35.42 47.09
N GLY A 119 69.51 34.13 46.82
CA GLY A 119 69.41 33.58 45.47
C GLY A 119 70.74 33.63 44.67
N THR A 120 71.89 33.87 45.33
CA THR A 120 73.20 33.82 44.68
C THR A 120 73.65 32.35 44.55
N THR A 121 74.11 31.95 43.35
CA THR A 121 74.56 30.58 43.09
C THR A 121 75.86 30.34 43.83
N LEU A 122 75.83 29.42 44.78
CA LEU A 122 77.03 29.00 45.56
C LEU A 122 77.74 27.81 44.92
N ILE A 123 76.97 26.87 44.46
CA ILE A 123 77.49 25.69 43.79
C ILE A 123 76.64 25.44 42.53
N ALA A 124 77.30 25.30 41.40
CA ALA A 124 76.71 24.83 40.18
C ALA A 124 77.45 23.57 39.76
N SER A 125 76.72 22.52 39.49
CA SER A 125 77.30 21.27 38.97
C SER A 125 77.38 21.38 37.44
N ALA A 126 78.20 22.33 37.00
CA ALA A 126 78.24 22.60 35.58
C ALA A 126 79.16 21.63 34.83
N ARG A 127 78.68 21.15 33.67
CA ARG A 127 79.57 20.70 32.60
C ARG A 127 80.42 21.87 32.11
N GLY A 128 81.55 22.14 32.80
CA GLY A 128 82.55 23.05 32.30
C GLY A 128 82.15 24.48 32.07
N GLY A 129 82.07 25.31 33.08
CA GLY A 129 82.29 26.75 33.03
C GLY A 129 81.24 27.70 32.39
N ASP A 130 80.41 27.25 31.53
CA ASP A 130 79.34 28.07 30.90
C ASP A 130 78.02 27.96 31.69
N ARG A 131 77.62 29.12 32.28
CA ARG A 131 76.28 29.19 32.96
C ARG A 131 75.22 28.86 32.01
N LEU A 132 74.48 27.77 32.28
CA LEU A 132 73.23 27.44 31.54
C LEU A 132 72.28 28.61 31.69
N ARG A 133 71.88 29.21 30.57
CA ARG A 133 70.88 30.27 30.55
C ARG A 133 69.52 29.62 30.56
N VAL A 134 68.92 29.47 31.72
CA VAL A 134 67.55 28.96 31.87
C VAL A 134 66.61 30.14 31.99
N ARG A 135 65.58 30.16 31.14
CA ARG A 135 64.43 31.08 31.25
C ARG A 135 63.30 30.30 31.88
N LEU A 136 62.96 30.58 33.11
CA LEU A 136 61.87 29.94 33.83
C LEU A 136 60.51 30.68 33.49
N GLY A 137 59.46 29.92 33.29
CA GLY A 137 58.13 30.37 33.18
C GLY A 137 57.37 30.35 34.52
N ASP A 138 56.02 30.25 34.40
CA ASP A 138 55.14 30.23 35.57
C ASP A 138 55.29 28.94 36.42
N GLN A 139 54.86 29.03 37.68
CA GLN A 139 54.91 27.90 38.60
C GLN A 139 53.76 26.93 38.18
N ILE A 140 54.07 25.63 38.17
CA ILE A 140 53.09 24.58 37.95
C ILE A 140 52.53 24.15 39.31
N GLU A 141 51.28 24.34 39.57
CA GLU A 141 50.60 23.74 40.72
C GLU A 141 50.04 22.37 40.33
N THR A 142 50.49 21.34 41.03
CA THR A 142 50.03 19.96 40.91
C THR A 142 49.72 19.39 42.29
N ASP A 143 48.53 18.70 42.43
CA ASP A 143 48.10 18.12 43.71
C ASP A 143 49.15 17.18 44.35
N SER A 144 49.96 16.52 43.54
CA SER A 144 50.98 15.59 43.98
C SER A 144 52.20 16.28 44.64
N LEU A 145 52.28 17.60 44.56
CA LEU A 145 53.47 18.38 45.05
C LEU A 145 53.15 19.27 46.25
N VAL A 146 51.86 19.45 46.59
CA VAL A 146 51.47 20.36 47.69
C VAL A 146 52.04 19.98 49.03
N ASP A 147 52.19 18.68 49.33
CA ASP A 147 52.70 18.19 50.62
C ASP A 147 54.22 18.09 50.67
N THR A 148 54.95 18.26 49.54
CA THR A 148 56.43 18.04 49.52
C THR A 148 57.22 19.30 49.70
N GLY A 149 56.64 20.48 49.67
CA GLY A 149 57.37 21.76 49.72
C GLY A 149 58.21 22.05 48.49
N VAL A 150 58.10 21.26 47.42
CA VAL A 150 58.83 21.41 46.16
C VAL A 150 58.08 22.34 45.22
N ARG A 151 58.71 23.40 44.73
CA ARG A 151 58.16 24.26 43.68
C ARG A 151 58.63 23.77 42.32
N VAL A 152 57.69 23.58 41.40
CA VAL A 152 57.97 23.16 40.02
C VAL A 152 57.66 24.28 39.05
N ARG A 153 58.57 24.54 38.10
CA ARG A 153 58.39 25.53 37.03
C ARG A 153 58.84 24.95 35.71
N GLU A 154 58.05 25.30 34.66
CA GLU A 154 58.53 25.02 33.31
C GLU A 154 59.45 26.12 32.82
N GLY A 155 60.37 25.74 31.95
CA GLY A 155 61.33 26.68 31.40
C GLY A 155 61.97 26.19 30.13
N THR A 156 62.77 27.03 29.55
CA THR A 156 63.63 26.68 28.41
C THR A 156 65.10 26.88 28.72
N LEU A 157 65.86 25.86 28.40
CA LEU A 157 67.31 25.90 28.48
C LEU A 157 67.88 26.34 27.12
N SER A 158 68.74 27.37 27.15
CA SER A 158 69.44 27.79 25.94
C SER A 158 70.88 27.24 26.00
N ASP A 159 71.16 26.29 25.12
CA ASP A 159 72.52 25.76 24.91
C ASP A 159 73.03 26.23 23.54
N GLY A 160 73.64 27.39 23.52
CA GLY A 160 74.07 28.05 22.29
C GLY A 160 72.86 28.42 21.39
N ASN A 161 72.61 27.67 20.33
CA ASN A 161 71.58 27.94 19.36
C ASN A 161 70.34 27.06 19.51
N ARG A 162 70.28 26.19 20.55
CA ARG A 162 69.14 25.28 20.77
C ARG A 162 68.42 25.63 22.07
N LEU A 163 67.08 25.75 21.94
CA LEU A 163 66.21 25.84 23.08
C LEU A 163 65.66 24.44 23.38
N ALA A 164 65.87 23.97 24.60
CA ALA A 164 65.31 22.70 25.03
C ALA A 164 64.36 22.91 26.22
N PRO A 165 63.16 22.26 26.19
CA PRO A 165 62.24 22.35 27.31
C PRO A 165 62.78 21.68 28.53
N VAL A 166 62.64 22.36 29.69
CA VAL A 166 63.14 21.90 30.99
C VAL A 166 62.04 22.09 32.04
N ARG A 167 62.11 21.22 33.08
CA ARG A 167 61.35 21.42 34.32
C ARG A 167 62.32 21.66 35.43
N SER A 168 62.16 22.73 36.22
CA SER A 168 62.90 23.02 37.38
C SER A 168 62.11 22.63 38.63
N PHE A 169 62.81 22.00 39.55
CA PHE A 169 62.33 21.59 40.87
C PHE A 169 63.15 22.34 41.93
N GLU A 170 62.48 23.14 42.72
CA GLU A 170 63.11 23.95 43.74
C GLU A 170 62.60 23.51 45.12
N VAL A 171 63.51 23.28 46.04
CA VAL A 171 63.26 23.03 47.48
C VAL A 171 64.05 24.00 48.33
N GLU A 172 63.41 24.53 49.35
CA GLU A 172 64.08 25.42 50.29
C GLU A 172 64.94 24.62 51.29
N LEU A 173 66.15 25.11 51.56
CA LEU A 173 67.01 24.58 52.60
C LEU A 173 66.80 25.39 53.86
N THR A 174 66.56 24.70 54.99
CA THR A 174 66.38 25.31 56.30
C THR A 174 67.52 24.90 57.22
N ALA A 175 67.92 25.75 58.14
CA ALA A 175 68.94 25.44 59.14
C ALA A 175 68.50 24.30 60.07
N ALA A 176 69.38 23.44 60.48
CA ALA A 176 69.09 22.34 61.39
C ALA A 176 68.49 22.82 62.72
N GLY A 177 67.17 22.52 62.93
CA GLY A 177 66.48 22.92 64.16
C GLY A 177 65.84 24.34 64.14
N SER A 178 65.88 25.07 63.01
CA SER A 178 65.26 26.37 62.79
C SER A 178 64.36 26.34 61.54
N SER A 179 63.43 27.24 61.48
CA SER A 179 62.58 27.49 60.28
C SER A 179 63.23 28.53 59.36
N ASP A 180 64.43 28.98 59.64
CA ASP A 180 65.08 30.03 58.87
C ASP A 180 65.60 29.45 57.53
N LYS A 181 65.28 30.13 56.44
CA LYS A 181 65.74 29.78 55.11
C LYS A 181 67.18 30.13 54.93
N VAL A 182 68.03 29.12 54.73
CA VAL A 182 69.47 29.27 54.50
C VAL A 182 69.82 29.21 53.01
N GLY A 183 68.96 28.70 52.18
CA GLY A 183 69.21 28.61 50.75
C GLY A 183 68.10 27.84 50.01
N SER A 184 68.37 27.48 48.77
CA SER A 184 67.48 26.59 47.99
C SER A 184 68.29 25.71 47.03
N VAL A 185 67.72 24.57 46.69
CA VAL A 185 68.29 23.66 45.68
C VAL A 185 67.35 23.65 44.50
N GLN A 186 67.89 23.90 43.33
CA GLN A 186 67.19 23.82 42.08
C GLN A 186 67.76 22.70 41.20
N LEU A 187 66.88 21.76 40.79
CA LEU A 187 67.16 20.65 39.90
C LEU A 187 66.52 20.88 38.57
N PHE A 188 67.21 20.71 37.47
CA PHE A 188 66.72 20.86 36.13
C PHE A 188 66.67 19.51 35.46
N LEU A 189 65.45 19.08 35.08
CA LEU A 189 65.19 17.88 34.29
C LEU A 189 64.82 18.21 32.83
N SER A 190 65.27 17.37 31.92
CA SER A 190 64.93 17.49 30.52
C SER A 190 63.42 17.13 30.28
N ALA A 191 62.67 18.05 29.74
CA ALA A 191 61.26 17.82 29.33
C ALA A 191 61.09 17.40 27.85
N VAL A 192 62.22 17.13 27.15
CA VAL A 192 62.24 16.71 25.75
C VAL A 192 61.41 15.44 25.48
N ALA A 193 61.35 14.54 26.50
CA ALA A 193 60.53 13.33 26.38
C ALA A 193 59.05 13.63 26.28
N ILE A 194 58.55 14.63 27.02
CA ILE A 194 57.17 15.09 27.00
C ILE A 194 56.85 15.68 25.62
N GLU A 195 57.70 16.58 25.11
CA GLU A 195 57.52 17.20 23.78
C GLU A 195 57.55 16.15 22.64
N ARG A 196 58.43 15.15 22.73
CA ARG A 196 58.44 14.06 21.74
C ARG A 196 57.19 13.20 21.80
N LEU A 197 56.67 12.91 22.98
CA LEU A 197 55.43 12.17 23.16
C LEU A 197 54.26 12.94 22.56
N GLU A 198 54.16 14.24 22.89
CA GLU A 198 53.10 15.10 22.34
C GLU A 198 53.12 15.07 20.80
N LYS A 199 54.28 15.26 20.19
CA LYS A 199 54.43 15.24 18.73
C LYS A 199 54.07 13.87 18.14
N SER A 200 54.49 12.77 18.75
CA SER A 200 54.20 11.43 18.29
C SER A 200 52.69 11.10 18.39
N LEU A 201 52.02 11.57 19.45
CA LEU A 201 50.59 11.42 19.63
C LEU A 201 49.81 12.24 18.60
N GLN A 202 50.23 13.48 18.34
CA GLN A 202 49.63 14.30 17.30
C GLN A 202 49.77 13.66 15.89
N GLU A 203 50.95 13.15 15.54
CA GLU A 203 51.19 12.43 14.29
C GLU A 203 50.29 11.19 14.17
N ALA A 204 50.13 10.44 15.26
CA ALA A 204 49.23 9.28 15.29
C ALA A 204 47.76 9.66 15.09
N LEU A 205 47.30 10.74 15.73
CA LEU A 205 45.94 11.27 15.54
C LEU A 205 45.67 11.67 14.10
N TRP A 206 46.58 12.41 13.48
CA TRP A 206 46.46 12.79 12.08
C TRP A 206 46.41 11.57 11.15
N SER A 207 47.24 10.55 11.40
CA SER A 207 47.22 9.32 10.59
C SER A 207 45.91 8.55 10.71
N GLN A 208 45.35 8.46 11.92
CA GLN A 208 44.02 7.85 12.14
C GLN A 208 42.93 8.63 11.46
N LEU A 209 42.92 9.97 11.55
CA LEU A 209 41.94 10.82 10.91
C LEU A 209 41.94 10.62 9.38
N TRP A 210 43.11 10.62 8.75
CA TRP A 210 43.24 10.36 7.33
C TRP A 210 42.74 8.97 6.93
N THR A 211 42.98 7.96 7.75
CA THR A 211 42.49 6.59 7.52
C THR A 211 40.95 6.55 7.52
N VAL A 212 40.29 7.21 8.49
CA VAL A 212 38.84 7.30 8.59
C VAL A 212 38.25 8.07 7.39
N ILE A 213 38.88 9.16 6.98
CA ILE A 213 38.45 9.94 5.81
C ILE A 213 38.55 9.10 4.54
N LEU A 214 39.67 8.44 4.31
CA LEU A 214 39.97 7.72 3.07
C LEU A 214 39.14 6.44 2.91
N LEU A 215 38.87 5.73 3.99
CA LEU A 215 38.11 4.47 3.95
C LEU A 215 36.65 4.64 4.35
N GLY A 216 36.34 5.48 5.33
CA GLY A 216 35.01 5.61 5.89
C GLY A 216 34.03 6.37 4.96
N ILE A 217 34.48 7.48 4.37
CA ILE A 217 33.62 8.27 3.49
C ILE A 217 33.21 7.47 2.25
N PRO A 218 34.11 6.82 1.48
CA PRO A 218 33.73 5.99 0.34
C PRO A 218 32.81 4.84 0.74
N LEU A 219 33.07 4.19 1.88
CA LEU A 219 32.22 3.10 2.37
C LEU A 219 30.78 3.58 2.60
N VAL A 220 30.60 4.70 3.30
CA VAL A 220 29.27 5.28 3.56
C VAL A 220 28.56 5.65 2.26
N LEU A 221 29.27 6.21 1.29
CA LEU A 221 28.71 6.56 -0.02
C LEU A 221 28.29 5.29 -0.82
N ILE A 222 29.11 4.25 -0.81
CA ILE A 222 28.80 2.98 -1.49
C ILE A 222 27.56 2.33 -0.88
N VAL A 223 27.49 2.21 0.44
CA VAL A 223 26.33 1.63 1.14
C VAL A 223 25.08 2.46 0.87
N GLY A 224 25.18 3.79 0.95
CA GLY A 224 24.09 4.69 0.64
C GLY A 224 23.58 4.52 -0.80
N PHE A 225 24.47 4.37 -1.76
CA PHE A 225 24.11 4.13 -3.17
C PHE A 225 23.44 2.77 -3.37
N LEU A 226 23.97 1.71 -2.76
CA LEU A 226 23.41 0.36 -2.84
C LEU A 226 21.99 0.28 -2.28
N LEU A 227 21.70 0.98 -1.18
CA LEU A 227 20.37 0.99 -0.56
C LEU A 227 19.38 1.91 -1.30
N THR A 228 19.83 3.06 -1.79
CA THR A 228 18.92 4.08 -2.34
C THR A 228 18.49 3.74 -3.77
N ARG A 229 19.37 3.11 -4.55
CA ARG A 229 19.08 2.81 -5.96
C ARG A 229 17.88 1.87 -6.18
N PRO A 230 17.72 0.75 -5.46
CA PRO A 230 16.53 -0.11 -5.54
C PRO A 230 15.25 0.60 -5.12
N ILE A 231 15.28 1.38 -4.05
CA ILE A 231 14.12 2.14 -3.55
C ILE A 231 13.65 3.15 -4.60
N ARG A 232 14.57 3.86 -5.23
CA ARG A 232 14.24 4.82 -6.28
C ARG A 232 13.60 4.14 -7.49
N ARG A 233 14.14 3.00 -7.92
CA ARG A 233 13.55 2.20 -9.01
C ARG A 233 12.15 1.75 -8.67
N LEU A 234 11.95 1.15 -7.49
CA LEU A 234 10.64 0.69 -7.06
C LEU A 234 9.62 1.84 -7.01
N ARG A 235 10.04 3.03 -6.57
CA ARG A 235 9.19 4.22 -6.60
C ARG A 235 8.82 4.63 -8.04
N GLU A 236 9.77 4.59 -8.97
CA GLU A 236 9.54 4.89 -10.38
C GLU A 236 8.58 3.88 -11.00
N ASP A 237 8.73 2.58 -10.68
CA ASP A 237 7.84 1.50 -11.09
C ASP A 237 6.41 1.71 -10.56
N MET A 238 6.27 2.08 -9.27
CA MET A 238 4.98 2.42 -8.66
C MET A 238 4.28 3.60 -9.37
N VAL A 239 5.03 4.62 -9.78
CA VAL A 239 4.50 5.76 -10.53
C VAL A 239 4.00 5.31 -11.92
N GLN A 240 4.65 4.37 -12.58
CA GLN A 240 4.17 3.84 -13.87
C GLN A 240 2.82 3.14 -13.70
N VAL A 241 2.70 2.27 -12.69
CA VAL A 241 1.45 1.56 -12.38
C VAL A 241 0.33 2.52 -11.99
N SER A 242 0.63 3.54 -11.17
CA SER A 242 -0.35 4.56 -10.77
C SER A 242 -0.88 5.41 -11.93
N ARG A 243 -0.14 5.49 -13.03
CA ARG A 243 -0.55 6.14 -14.28
C ARG A 243 -1.37 5.23 -15.20
N GLY A 244 -1.66 4.00 -14.75
CA GLY A 244 -2.49 3.04 -15.48
C GLY A 244 -1.71 1.99 -16.29
N ASN A 245 -0.38 1.98 -16.24
CA ASN A 245 0.41 0.94 -16.89
C ASN A 245 0.49 -0.29 -15.98
N LEU A 246 -0.57 -1.10 -15.98
CA LEU A 246 -0.69 -2.30 -15.15
C LEU A 246 0.17 -3.48 -15.65
N ASP A 247 0.69 -3.41 -16.87
CA ASP A 247 1.61 -4.43 -17.41
C ASP A 247 3.05 -4.25 -16.89
N HIS A 248 3.34 -3.09 -16.28
CA HIS A 248 4.65 -2.79 -15.77
C HIS A 248 4.96 -3.60 -14.51
N GLN A 249 6.11 -4.26 -14.51
CA GLN A 249 6.63 -5.01 -13.36
C GLN A 249 7.95 -4.41 -12.89
N SER A 250 8.13 -4.35 -11.58
CA SER A 250 9.41 -3.96 -11.01
C SER A 250 10.47 -5.03 -11.27
N THR A 251 11.63 -4.57 -11.74
CA THR A 251 12.83 -5.38 -11.98
C THR A 251 13.77 -5.42 -10.78
N VAL A 252 13.37 -4.86 -9.63
CA VAL A 252 14.16 -4.89 -8.41
C VAL A 252 14.28 -6.32 -7.90
N SER A 253 15.49 -6.87 -7.98
CA SER A 253 15.83 -8.25 -7.60
C SER A 253 16.92 -8.21 -6.52
N THR A 254 16.54 -7.98 -5.27
CA THR A 254 17.39 -8.10 -4.10
C THR A 254 16.91 -9.27 -3.24
N THR A 255 17.80 -9.83 -2.42
CA THR A 255 17.47 -10.97 -1.54
C THR A 255 17.04 -10.55 -0.13
N ASP A 256 16.73 -9.29 0.05
CA ASP A 256 16.31 -8.64 1.30
C ASP A 256 14.83 -8.25 1.28
N GLU A 257 14.42 -7.43 2.23
CA GLU A 257 13.07 -6.91 2.38
C GLU A 257 12.62 -6.09 1.14
N LEU A 258 13.56 -5.47 0.43
CA LEU A 258 13.24 -4.71 -0.79
C LEU A 258 12.86 -5.63 -1.95
N GLY A 259 13.52 -6.78 -2.06
CA GLY A 259 13.14 -7.83 -3.03
C GLY A 259 11.77 -8.44 -2.70
N ALA A 260 11.47 -8.69 -1.42
CA ALA A 260 10.17 -9.14 -0.97
C ALA A 260 9.07 -8.11 -1.27
N LEU A 261 9.35 -6.82 -1.06
CA LEU A 261 8.44 -5.72 -1.37
C LEU A 261 8.18 -5.61 -2.88
N ALA A 262 9.21 -5.70 -3.71
CA ALA A 262 9.08 -5.71 -5.18
C ALA A 262 8.24 -6.89 -5.67
N SER A 263 8.43 -8.08 -5.10
CA SER A 263 7.62 -9.27 -5.41
C SER A 263 6.16 -9.09 -5.03
N SER A 264 5.89 -8.50 -3.87
CA SER A 264 4.53 -8.19 -3.40
C SER A 264 3.87 -7.14 -4.28
N PHE A 265 4.62 -6.11 -4.67
CA PHE A 265 4.18 -5.10 -5.63
C PHE A 265 3.79 -5.73 -6.98
N ASN A 266 4.64 -6.60 -7.55
CA ASN A 266 4.37 -7.28 -8.81
C ASN A 266 3.14 -8.20 -8.74
N ARG A 267 2.87 -8.84 -7.59
CA ARG A 267 1.64 -9.62 -7.38
C ARG A 267 0.40 -8.72 -7.36
N MET A 268 0.49 -7.60 -6.63
CA MET A 268 -0.60 -6.63 -6.57
C MET A 268 -0.92 -6.06 -7.95
N THR A 269 0.10 -5.71 -8.73
CA THR A 269 -0.08 -5.16 -10.08
C THR A 269 -0.77 -6.16 -11.00
N ARG A 270 -0.36 -7.45 -10.97
CA ARG A 270 -1.05 -8.52 -11.73
C ARG A 270 -2.49 -8.68 -11.31
N PHE A 271 -2.75 -8.73 -10.00
CA PHE A 271 -4.13 -8.82 -9.50
C PHE A 271 -5.00 -7.65 -9.99
N LEU A 272 -4.46 -6.42 -9.98
CA LEU A 272 -5.17 -5.25 -10.50
C LEU A 272 -5.39 -5.32 -12.01
N ALA A 273 -4.43 -5.85 -12.78
CA ALA A 273 -4.58 -6.06 -14.22
C ALA A 273 -5.70 -7.07 -14.53
N ASP A 274 -5.68 -8.23 -13.85
CA ASP A 274 -6.69 -9.27 -14.01
C ASP A 274 -8.10 -8.76 -13.61
N ALA A 275 -8.20 -8.05 -12.49
CA ALA A 275 -9.47 -7.46 -12.04
C ALA A 275 -10.01 -6.43 -13.04
N ARG A 276 -9.12 -5.62 -13.62
CA ARG A 276 -9.50 -4.63 -14.64
C ARG A 276 -9.97 -5.28 -15.93
N GLU A 277 -9.31 -6.34 -16.37
CA GLU A 277 -9.72 -7.12 -17.55
C GLU A 277 -11.10 -7.75 -17.33
N GLN A 278 -11.33 -8.36 -16.16
CA GLN A 278 -12.64 -8.91 -15.79
C GLN A 278 -13.74 -7.84 -15.77
N GLU A 279 -13.45 -6.66 -15.21
CA GLU A 279 -14.40 -5.54 -15.21
C GLU A 279 -14.77 -5.10 -16.63
N LEU A 280 -13.78 -4.94 -17.51
CA LEU A 280 -13.99 -4.56 -18.91
C LEU A 280 -14.80 -5.62 -19.66
N HIS A 281 -14.52 -6.90 -19.41
CA HIS A 281 -15.28 -8.00 -20.01
C HIS A 281 -16.72 -8.01 -19.53
N ALA A 282 -16.95 -7.86 -18.22
CA ALA A 282 -18.32 -7.77 -17.66
C ALA A 282 -19.09 -6.57 -18.22
N GLN A 283 -18.44 -5.41 -18.36
CA GLN A 283 -19.05 -4.22 -18.97
C GLN A 283 -19.42 -4.45 -20.45
N ALA A 284 -18.58 -5.16 -21.21
CA ALA A 284 -18.87 -5.49 -22.60
C ALA A 284 -20.09 -6.42 -22.71
N VAL A 285 -20.13 -7.49 -21.90
CA VAL A 285 -21.28 -8.43 -21.85
C VAL A 285 -22.57 -7.70 -21.44
N ALA A 286 -22.52 -6.87 -20.39
CA ALA A 286 -23.68 -6.09 -19.97
C ALA A 286 -24.19 -5.14 -21.07
N ARG A 287 -23.27 -4.54 -21.83
CA ARG A 287 -23.62 -3.69 -22.97
C ARG A 287 -24.33 -4.49 -24.07
N ASP A 288 -23.79 -5.65 -24.44
CA ASP A 288 -24.35 -6.50 -25.48
C ASP A 288 -25.75 -7.00 -25.09
N LEU A 289 -25.94 -7.40 -23.82
CA LEU A 289 -27.27 -7.76 -23.29
C LEU A 289 -28.22 -6.58 -23.33
N SER A 290 -27.79 -5.37 -22.99
CA SER A 290 -28.67 -4.18 -23.07
C SER A 290 -29.15 -3.87 -24.51
N ILE A 291 -28.30 -4.18 -25.50
CA ILE A 291 -28.69 -4.06 -26.92
C ILE A 291 -29.73 -5.12 -27.27
N ALA A 292 -29.50 -6.37 -26.84
CA ALA A 292 -30.47 -7.47 -27.07
C ALA A 292 -31.84 -7.17 -26.46
N THR A 293 -31.87 -6.67 -25.20
CA THR A 293 -33.12 -6.24 -24.53
C THR A 293 -33.87 -5.17 -25.32
N ARG A 294 -33.16 -4.16 -25.83
CA ARG A 294 -33.79 -3.11 -26.65
C ARG A 294 -34.36 -3.66 -27.96
N ILE A 295 -33.63 -4.58 -28.61
CA ILE A 295 -34.14 -5.21 -29.85
C ILE A 295 -35.35 -6.04 -29.53
N GLN A 296 -35.36 -6.84 -28.47
CA GLN A 296 -36.48 -7.67 -28.06
C GLN A 296 -37.71 -6.83 -27.74
N ASN A 297 -37.56 -5.78 -26.93
CA ASN A 297 -38.66 -4.88 -26.57
C ASN A 297 -39.27 -4.21 -27.81
N ALA A 298 -38.47 -3.84 -28.81
CA ALA A 298 -38.96 -3.28 -30.07
C ALA A 298 -39.70 -4.30 -30.95
N LEU A 299 -39.53 -5.59 -30.68
CA LEU A 299 -40.25 -6.65 -31.40
C LEU A 299 -41.61 -6.99 -30.75
N LEU A 300 -41.72 -6.84 -29.42
CA LEU A 300 -43.03 -7.01 -28.76
C LEU A 300 -43.95 -5.83 -29.08
N PRO A 301 -45.30 -6.04 -29.14
CA PRO A 301 -46.21 -4.98 -29.48
C PRO A 301 -46.28 -3.91 -28.40
N GLU A 302 -45.83 -2.68 -28.71
CA GLU A 302 -45.97 -1.52 -27.81
C GLU A 302 -47.45 -1.10 -27.72
N THR A 303 -48.14 -1.14 -28.84
CA THR A 303 -49.59 -0.84 -28.95
C THR A 303 -50.31 -2.06 -29.48
N LEU A 304 -51.39 -2.42 -28.83
CA LEU A 304 -52.27 -3.49 -29.30
C LEU A 304 -53.25 -2.94 -30.38
N PRO A 305 -53.59 -3.75 -31.38
CA PRO A 305 -54.63 -3.35 -32.35
C PRO A 305 -55.99 -3.19 -31.63
N GLU A 306 -56.73 -2.19 -32.03
CA GLU A 306 -58.14 -2.05 -31.60
C GLU A 306 -59.00 -3.10 -32.33
N ILE A 307 -59.56 -4.00 -31.55
CA ILE A 307 -60.45 -5.04 -32.08
C ILE A 307 -61.89 -4.66 -31.71
N SER A 308 -62.78 -4.56 -32.73
CA SER A 308 -64.14 -4.15 -32.50
C SER A 308 -64.83 -5.07 -31.49
N GLY A 309 -65.43 -4.49 -30.44
CA GLY A 309 -66.13 -5.23 -29.39
C GLY A 309 -65.30 -6.08 -28.46
N ILE A 310 -63.96 -5.89 -28.46
CA ILE A 310 -62.98 -6.58 -27.53
C ILE A 310 -62.07 -5.57 -26.92
N GLU A 311 -62.11 -5.44 -25.61
CA GLU A 311 -61.08 -4.73 -24.82
C GLU A 311 -59.92 -5.65 -24.47
N ILE A 312 -58.65 -5.22 -24.66
CA ILE A 312 -57.48 -6.06 -24.38
C ILE A 312 -56.51 -5.30 -23.49
N ALA A 313 -56.12 -5.96 -22.39
CA ALA A 313 -54.99 -5.53 -21.53
C ALA A 313 -53.87 -6.57 -21.52
N ARG A 314 -52.68 -6.13 -21.28
CA ARG A 314 -51.52 -7.00 -21.26
C ARG A 314 -50.51 -6.59 -20.20
N TYR A 315 -49.76 -7.56 -19.74
CA TYR A 315 -48.55 -7.35 -18.93
C TYR A 315 -47.45 -8.28 -19.42
N TYR A 316 -46.24 -7.77 -19.42
CA TYR A 316 -45.02 -8.53 -19.71
C TYR A 316 -43.86 -8.01 -18.85
N GLN A 317 -43.20 -8.91 -18.16
CA GLN A 317 -42.00 -8.63 -17.39
C GLN A 317 -41.03 -9.79 -17.52
N PRO A 318 -39.84 -9.59 -18.10
CA PRO A 318 -38.81 -10.63 -18.12
C PRO A 318 -38.18 -10.79 -16.75
N ALA A 319 -37.80 -12.02 -16.39
CA ALA A 319 -37.09 -12.34 -15.14
C ALA A 319 -35.62 -11.91 -15.17
N LYS A 320 -35.03 -11.78 -16.37
CA LYS A 320 -33.66 -11.35 -16.61
C LYS A 320 -33.64 -10.19 -17.61
N GLU A 321 -32.44 -9.83 -18.06
CA GLU A 321 -32.31 -8.74 -19.07
C GLU A 321 -33.07 -9.01 -20.36
N VAL A 322 -33.22 -10.29 -20.75
CA VAL A 322 -33.98 -10.76 -21.90
C VAL A 322 -34.82 -11.96 -21.51
N GLY A 323 -36.04 -12.04 -22.01
CA GLY A 323 -37.00 -13.11 -21.72
C GLY A 323 -37.18 -14.12 -22.86
N GLY A 324 -37.71 -15.29 -22.50
CA GLY A 324 -38.18 -16.33 -23.44
C GLY A 324 -39.61 -16.17 -23.87
N ASP A 325 -40.41 -15.45 -23.09
CA ASP A 325 -41.82 -15.26 -23.34
C ASP A 325 -42.11 -14.41 -24.58
N TYR A 326 -43.16 -14.81 -25.28
CA TYR A 326 -43.68 -14.08 -26.41
C TYR A 326 -45.20 -13.90 -26.25
N TYR A 327 -45.68 -12.71 -26.46
CA TYR A 327 -47.10 -12.43 -26.64
C TYR A 327 -47.32 -11.55 -27.86
N ASP A 328 -48.47 -11.70 -28.50
CA ASP A 328 -48.85 -10.87 -29.63
C ASP A 328 -50.38 -10.85 -29.80
N VAL A 329 -50.84 -9.78 -30.41
CA VAL A 329 -52.23 -9.61 -30.85
C VAL A 329 -52.19 -9.01 -32.23
N PHE A 330 -52.93 -9.60 -33.17
CA PHE A 330 -52.93 -9.15 -34.56
C PHE A 330 -54.23 -9.53 -35.29
N ASP A 331 -54.55 -8.76 -36.31
CA ASP A 331 -55.71 -9.03 -37.17
C ASP A 331 -55.44 -10.26 -38.03
N LEU A 332 -56.46 -11.09 -38.15
CA LEU A 332 -56.52 -12.24 -39.06
C LEU A 332 -57.47 -11.98 -40.21
N PRO A 333 -57.31 -12.64 -41.38
CA PRO A 333 -58.21 -12.53 -42.48
C PRO A 333 -59.70 -12.87 -42.08
N GLY A 334 -60.66 -12.07 -42.49
CA GLY A 334 -62.11 -12.32 -42.29
C GLY A 334 -62.65 -11.88 -40.93
N ASP A 335 -62.27 -10.68 -40.49
CA ASP A 335 -62.75 -10.02 -39.26
C ASP A 335 -62.53 -10.86 -37.98
N ARG A 336 -61.37 -11.49 -37.92
CA ARG A 336 -60.86 -12.29 -36.78
C ARG A 336 -59.67 -11.68 -36.19
N ALA A 337 -59.43 -11.89 -34.90
CA ALA A 337 -58.22 -11.51 -34.20
C ALA A 337 -57.49 -12.74 -33.67
N GLY A 338 -56.18 -12.75 -33.80
CA GLY A 338 -55.31 -13.74 -33.18
C GLY A 338 -54.68 -13.19 -31.90
N ILE A 339 -54.73 -13.96 -30.82
CA ILE A 339 -54.00 -13.69 -29.58
C ILE A 339 -53.11 -14.89 -29.34
N VAL A 340 -51.85 -14.63 -29.02
CA VAL A 340 -50.87 -15.66 -28.74
C VAL A 340 -50.08 -15.32 -27.46
N VAL A 341 -49.86 -16.33 -26.63
CA VAL A 341 -48.88 -16.31 -25.55
C VAL A 341 -48.04 -17.57 -25.67
N ALA A 342 -46.74 -17.45 -25.59
CA ALA A 342 -45.83 -18.54 -25.73
C ALA A 342 -44.63 -18.37 -24.78
N ASP A 343 -44.06 -19.46 -24.38
CA ASP A 343 -42.82 -19.52 -23.57
C ASP A 343 -41.82 -20.47 -24.21
N VAL A 344 -40.57 -20.02 -24.28
CA VAL A 344 -39.45 -20.77 -24.86
C VAL A 344 -38.68 -21.46 -23.76
N SER A 345 -38.56 -22.78 -23.86
CA SER A 345 -37.66 -23.53 -22.97
C SER A 345 -36.22 -23.03 -23.07
N GLY A 346 -35.66 -22.57 -21.96
CA GLY A 346 -34.30 -22.01 -21.88
C GLY A 346 -34.28 -20.50 -21.63
N LYS A 347 -33.39 -20.08 -20.73
CA LYS A 347 -33.36 -18.70 -20.24
C LYS A 347 -32.27 -17.88 -20.89
N GLY A 348 -32.40 -16.58 -20.87
CA GLY A 348 -31.43 -15.61 -21.34
C GLY A 348 -31.38 -15.50 -22.88
N LEU A 349 -30.17 -15.19 -23.41
CA LEU A 349 -30.04 -14.83 -24.83
C LEU A 349 -30.51 -15.93 -25.82
N ALA A 350 -30.26 -17.21 -25.49
CA ALA A 350 -30.69 -18.31 -26.35
C ALA A 350 -32.22 -18.39 -26.47
N GLY A 351 -32.94 -18.30 -25.33
CA GLY A 351 -34.41 -18.25 -25.29
C GLY A 351 -34.98 -17.07 -26.09
N SER A 352 -34.40 -15.87 -25.90
CA SER A 352 -34.86 -14.65 -26.59
C SER A 352 -34.67 -14.70 -28.11
N LEU A 353 -33.63 -15.35 -28.60
CA LEU A 353 -33.41 -15.57 -30.05
C LEU A 353 -34.47 -16.50 -30.65
N VAL A 354 -34.76 -17.61 -29.94
CA VAL A 354 -35.82 -18.54 -30.36
C VAL A 354 -37.17 -17.86 -30.26
N MET A 355 -37.46 -17.04 -29.25
CA MET A 355 -38.65 -16.23 -29.14
C MET A 355 -38.83 -15.31 -30.38
N THR A 356 -37.77 -14.60 -30.76
CA THR A 356 -37.74 -13.71 -31.93
C THR A 356 -38.04 -14.46 -33.21
N MET A 357 -37.48 -15.67 -33.38
CA MET A 357 -37.76 -16.57 -34.50
C MET A 357 -39.21 -17.02 -34.46
N THR A 358 -39.71 -17.48 -33.31
CA THR A 358 -41.10 -17.90 -33.09
C THR A 358 -42.09 -16.81 -33.49
N ARG A 359 -41.88 -15.58 -32.99
CA ARG A 359 -42.71 -14.41 -33.36
C ARG A 359 -42.77 -14.21 -34.88
N SER A 360 -41.62 -14.27 -35.54
CA SER A 360 -41.54 -14.04 -37.00
C SER A 360 -42.30 -15.11 -37.78
N LEU A 361 -42.16 -16.36 -37.36
CA LEU A 361 -42.84 -17.50 -37.96
C LEU A 361 -44.36 -17.44 -37.73
N VAL A 362 -44.78 -17.11 -36.49
CA VAL A 362 -46.21 -16.96 -36.16
C VAL A 362 -46.86 -15.85 -37.01
N ARG A 363 -46.26 -14.67 -37.09
CA ARG A 363 -46.76 -13.55 -37.88
C ARG A 363 -46.81 -13.86 -39.39
N MET A 364 -45.83 -14.63 -39.88
CA MET A 364 -45.84 -15.06 -41.27
C MET A 364 -46.93 -16.10 -41.53
N ALA A 365 -47.04 -17.15 -40.70
CA ALA A 365 -48.02 -18.21 -40.84
C ALA A 365 -49.45 -17.69 -40.69
N ALA A 366 -49.70 -16.79 -39.73
CA ALA A 366 -51.03 -16.19 -39.52
C ALA A 366 -51.55 -15.39 -40.72
N ARG A 367 -50.69 -14.88 -41.60
CA ARG A 367 -51.08 -14.17 -42.83
C ARG A 367 -51.48 -15.11 -43.98
N ILE A 368 -51.00 -16.33 -43.96
CA ILE A 368 -51.07 -17.24 -45.11
C ILE A 368 -52.00 -18.42 -44.81
N GLN A 369 -51.97 -18.93 -43.60
CA GLN A 369 -52.73 -20.13 -43.22
C GLN A 369 -54.19 -19.79 -42.83
N PRO A 370 -55.12 -20.67 -43.12
CA PRO A 370 -56.54 -20.36 -42.93
C PRO A 370 -57.07 -20.53 -41.52
N ASP A 371 -56.41 -21.33 -40.68
CA ASP A 371 -56.88 -21.74 -39.36
C ASP A 371 -55.77 -22.02 -38.39
N ALA A 372 -56.09 -22.07 -37.09
CA ALA A 372 -55.16 -22.25 -35.97
C ALA A 372 -54.28 -23.52 -36.11
N ALA A 373 -54.84 -24.64 -36.53
CA ALA A 373 -54.07 -25.90 -36.66
C ALA A 373 -53.04 -25.82 -37.78
N SER A 374 -53.37 -25.17 -38.87
CA SER A 374 -52.47 -24.94 -40.00
C SER A 374 -51.36 -23.96 -39.62
N ILE A 375 -51.67 -22.88 -38.88
CA ILE A 375 -50.73 -21.89 -38.40
C ILE A 375 -49.71 -22.57 -37.49
N LEU A 376 -50.13 -23.25 -36.44
CA LEU A 376 -49.27 -23.92 -35.48
C LEU A 376 -48.45 -25.06 -36.12
N GLY A 377 -49.07 -25.78 -37.08
CA GLY A 377 -48.39 -26.83 -37.84
C GLY A 377 -47.21 -26.31 -38.69
N GLU A 378 -47.37 -25.13 -39.32
CA GLU A 378 -46.28 -24.49 -40.09
C GLU A 378 -45.19 -23.94 -39.19
N VAL A 379 -45.58 -23.28 -38.10
CA VAL A 379 -44.62 -22.80 -37.08
C VAL A 379 -43.83 -23.94 -36.50
N ASN A 380 -44.48 -25.05 -36.12
CA ASN A 380 -43.81 -26.25 -35.59
C ASN A 380 -42.82 -26.85 -36.59
N ALA A 381 -43.23 -26.99 -37.86
CA ALA A 381 -42.36 -27.56 -38.89
C ALA A 381 -41.11 -26.73 -39.15
N SER A 382 -41.21 -25.41 -39.00
CA SER A 382 -40.09 -24.49 -39.15
C SER A 382 -39.19 -24.52 -37.90
N LEU A 383 -39.77 -24.42 -36.70
CA LEU A 383 -39.02 -24.46 -35.44
C LEU A 383 -38.27 -25.78 -35.26
N SER A 384 -38.88 -26.93 -35.56
CA SER A 384 -38.25 -28.24 -35.45
C SER A 384 -37.02 -28.42 -36.34
N ARG A 385 -36.86 -27.63 -37.41
CA ARG A 385 -35.68 -27.67 -38.28
C ARG A 385 -34.56 -26.80 -37.82
N ASP A 386 -34.90 -25.64 -37.21
CA ASP A 386 -33.96 -24.54 -37.00
C ASP A 386 -33.54 -24.39 -35.53
N MET A 387 -34.30 -24.98 -34.57
CA MET A 387 -33.95 -24.94 -33.16
C MET A 387 -32.83 -25.94 -32.79
N THR A 388 -32.09 -25.57 -31.73
CA THR A 388 -31.11 -26.46 -31.12
C THR A 388 -31.78 -27.64 -30.42
N GLU A 389 -31.17 -28.82 -30.51
CA GLU A 389 -31.68 -30.05 -29.87
C GLU A 389 -31.95 -29.82 -28.37
N GLY A 390 -33.14 -30.23 -27.92
CA GLY A 390 -33.61 -30.06 -26.55
C GLY A 390 -34.35 -28.76 -26.25
N MET A 391 -34.43 -27.83 -27.19
CA MET A 391 -35.27 -26.63 -27.07
C MET A 391 -36.68 -26.92 -27.62
N PHE A 392 -37.67 -26.31 -27.02
CA PHE A 392 -39.06 -26.35 -27.46
C PHE A 392 -39.75 -25.03 -27.08
N VAL A 393 -40.94 -24.79 -27.69
CA VAL A 393 -41.73 -23.62 -27.37
C VAL A 393 -43.14 -24.08 -26.99
N THR A 394 -43.59 -23.66 -25.81
CA THR A 394 -44.99 -23.83 -25.43
C THR A 394 -45.81 -22.67 -25.96
N MET A 395 -47.04 -22.90 -26.45
CA MET A 395 -47.86 -21.83 -27.04
C MET A 395 -49.33 -22.06 -26.81
N ALA A 396 -50.02 -21.03 -26.34
CA ALA A 396 -51.45 -20.92 -26.36
C ALA A 396 -51.85 -19.95 -27.49
N TRP A 397 -52.69 -20.42 -28.36
CA TRP A 397 -53.25 -19.67 -29.48
C TRP A 397 -54.75 -19.51 -29.30
N ALA A 398 -55.27 -18.30 -29.42
CA ALA A 398 -56.70 -18.01 -29.44
C ALA A 398 -57.05 -17.20 -30.69
N GLU A 399 -58.03 -17.65 -31.41
CA GLU A 399 -58.61 -16.95 -32.56
C GLU A 399 -60.04 -16.48 -32.22
N LEU A 400 -60.19 -15.20 -32.12
CA LEU A 400 -61.46 -14.52 -31.79
C LEU A 400 -62.22 -14.19 -33.04
N ASP A 401 -63.44 -14.72 -33.16
CA ASP A 401 -64.49 -14.25 -34.09
C ASP A 401 -65.43 -13.30 -33.30
N HIS A 402 -65.08 -12.01 -33.35
CA HIS A 402 -65.76 -11.02 -32.52
C HIS A 402 -67.24 -10.83 -32.91
N ASP A 403 -67.58 -11.01 -34.17
CA ASP A 403 -68.96 -10.90 -34.62
C ASP A 403 -69.85 -12.02 -34.06
N ARG A 404 -69.32 -13.25 -34.06
CA ARG A 404 -70.05 -14.42 -33.56
C ARG A 404 -69.90 -14.66 -32.07
N GLY A 405 -68.95 -13.96 -31.42
CA GLY A 405 -68.63 -14.20 -30.00
C GLY A 405 -68.10 -15.59 -29.76
N ARG A 406 -67.24 -16.09 -30.64
CA ARG A 406 -66.57 -17.39 -30.52
C ARG A 406 -65.11 -17.25 -30.47
N VAL A 407 -64.48 -18.13 -29.70
CA VAL A 407 -62.99 -18.25 -29.59
C VAL A 407 -62.63 -19.67 -29.97
N ARG A 408 -61.72 -19.80 -30.94
CA ARG A 408 -60.99 -21.08 -31.18
C ARG A 408 -59.69 -21.11 -30.44
N ILE A 409 -59.54 -22.09 -29.56
CA ILE A 409 -58.36 -22.23 -28.71
C ILE A 409 -57.58 -23.46 -29.15
N ALA A 410 -56.30 -23.29 -29.44
CA ALA A 410 -55.32 -24.35 -29.63
C ALA A 410 -54.19 -24.21 -28.62
N ARG A 411 -53.72 -25.31 -28.08
CA ARG A 411 -52.66 -25.31 -27.07
C ARG A 411 -51.55 -26.27 -27.47
N ALA A 412 -50.35 -25.74 -27.65
CA ALA A 412 -49.15 -26.53 -27.91
C ALA A 412 -48.29 -26.62 -26.62
N GLY A 413 -48.69 -27.51 -25.71
CA GLY A 413 -47.94 -27.76 -24.45
C GLY A 413 -47.93 -26.62 -23.43
N HIS A 414 -48.65 -25.53 -23.67
CA HIS A 414 -48.66 -24.32 -22.83
C HIS A 414 -49.65 -24.43 -21.66
N ASN A 415 -49.58 -23.48 -20.72
CA ASN A 415 -50.58 -23.34 -19.67
C ASN A 415 -51.99 -23.20 -20.27
N PRO A 416 -53.01 -23.88 -19.70
CA PRO A 416 -54.35 -23.84 -20.22
C PRO A 416 -54.96 -22.43 -20.13
N PRO A 417 -55.46 -21.85 -21.22
CA PRO A 417 -56.21 -20.61 -21.19
C PRO A 417 -57.43 -20.69 -20.26
N LEU A 418 -57.71 -19.57 -19.59
CA LEU A 418 -58.86 -19.44 -18.71
C LEU A 418 -59.92 -18.55 -19.33
N ILE A 419 -61.21 -18.85 -19.09
CA ILE A 419 -62.31 -17.94 -19.37
C ILE A 419 -62.95 -17.55 -18.04
N LEU A 420 -62.89 -16.27 -17.71
CA LEU A 420 -63.64 -15.67 -16.64
C LEU A 420 -65.01 -15.25 -17.18
N ARG A 421 -66.00 -16.01 -16.78
CA ARG A 421 -67.42 -15.71 -17.15
C ARG A 421 -67.92 -14.48 -16.39
N ARG A 422 -68.79 -13.72 -16.97
CA ARG A 422 -69.44 -12.58 -16.31
C ARG A 422 -70.08 -12.96 -14.95
N SER A 423 -70.48 -14.22 -14.80
CA SER A 423 -71.00 -14.76 -13.54
C SER A 423 -69.91 -14.91 -12.40
N GLY A 424 -68.70 -14.64 -12.69
CA GLY A 424 -67.56 -14.86 -11.77
C GLY A 424 -66.99 -16.30 -11.82
N ARG A 425 -67.53 -17.18 -12.65
CA ARG A 425 -66.97 -18.54 -12.79
C ARG A 425 -65.75 -18.52 -13.68
N VAL A 426 -64.64 -19.15 -13.22
CA VAL A 426 -63.42 -19.37 -14.02
C VAL A 426 -63.48 -20.79 -14.59
N GLU A 427 -63.38 -20.90 -15.90
CA GLU A 427 -63.32 -22.15 -16.64
C GLU A 427 -61.96 -22.32 -17.30
N GLN A 428 -61.37 -23.52 -17.17
CA GLN A 428 -60.05 -23.84 -17.75
C GLN A 428 -60.27 -24.65 -19.03
N PHE A 429 -59.62 -24.23 -20.12
CA PHE A 429 -59.68 -24.90 -21.42
C PHE A 429 -58.35 -25.57 -21.72
N GLN A 430 -58.34 -26.89 -21.80
CA GLN A 430 -57.14 -27.71 -21.95
C GLN A 430 -57.23 -28.63 -23.19
N PRO A 431 -57.31 -28.06 -24.42
CA PRO A 431 -57.19 -28.89 -25.61
C PRO A 431 -55.83 -29.62 -25.62
N GLU A 432 -55.82 -30.84 -26.14
CA GLU A 432 -54.56 -31.61 -26.23
C GLU A 432 -53.60 -31.01 -27.24
N GLY A 433 -52.29 -31.16 -27.01
CA GLY A 433 -51.23 -30.68 -27.87
C GLY A 433 -49.85 -30.72 -27.19
N ILE A 434 -48.84 -31.17 -27.89
CA ILE A 434 -47.44 -31.17 -27.47
C ILE A 434 -46.79 -29.83 -27.84
N ALA A 435 -45.69 -29.46 -27.15
CA ALA A 435 -44.98 -28.22 -27.44
C ALA A 435 -44.38 -28.23 -28.86
N LEU A 436 -44.26 -27.02 -29.43
CA LEU A 436 -43.65 -26.79 -30.73
C LEU A 436 -42.15 -27.17 -30.68
N GLY A 437 -41.66 -27.81 -31.72
CA GLY A 437 -40.28 -28.23 -31.83
C GLY A 437 -39.98 -29.63 -31.28
N MET A 438 -40.90 -30.23 -30.50
CA MET A 438 -40.73 -31.58 -29.94
C MET A 438 -40.83 -32.69 -30.97
N ASP A 439 -41.67 -32.49 -32.00
CA ASP A 439 -41.84 -33.45 -33.09
C ASP A 439 -41.93 -32.68 -34.43
N PRO A 440 -41.23 -33.14 -35.50
CA PRO A 440 -41.18 -32.40 -36.76
C PRO A 440 -42.49 -32.35 -37.56
N GLY A 441 -43.56 -32.98 -37.09
CA GLY A 441 -44.87 -32.79 -37.68
C GLY A 441 -45.88 -33.92 -37.56
N PRO A 442 -45.58 -35.19 -37.75
CA PRO A 442 -46.63 -36.24 -37.76
C PRO A 442 -47.32 -36.45 -36.43
N ILE A 443 -46.59 -36.44 -35.31
CA ILE A 443 -47.15 -36.58 -33.98
C ILE A 443 -47.78 -35.29 -33.55
N PHE A 444 -47.10 -34.14 -33.78
CA PHE A 444 -47.61 -32.81 -33.46
C PHE A 444 -49.00 -32.59 -34.08
N ARG A 445 -49.18 -32.81 -35.39
CA ARG A 445 -50.47 -32.60 -36.09
C ARG A 445 -51.58 -33.51 -35.56
N ARG A 446 -51.26 -34.73 -35.10
CA ARG A 446 -52.24 -35.67 -34.54
C ARG A 446 -52.65 -35.35 -33.12
N SER A 447 -51.72 -34.77 -32.35
CA SER A 447 -51.97 -34.41 -30.95
C SER A 447 -52.64 -33.02 -30.81
N LEU A 448 -52.54 -32.16 -31.83
CA LEU A 448 -53.08 -30.80 -31.73
C LEU A 448 -54.60 -30.79 -31.86
N GLU A 449 -55.28 -30.49 -30.77
CA GLU A 449 -56.71 -30.28 -30.71
C GLU A 449 -57.06 -28.77 -30.78
N VAL A 450 -58.14 -28.41 -31.45
CA VAL A 450 -58.65 -27.07 -31.46
C VAL A 450 -60.08 -27.09 -30.88
N SER A 451 -60.27 -26.37 -29.79
CA SER A 451 -61.59 -26.26 -29.12
C SER A 451 -62.33 -24.99 -29.52
N ASP A 452 -63.57 -25.12 -29.86
CA ASP A 452 -64.48 -23.98 -30.06
C ASP A 452 -65.22 -23.64 -28.75
N VAL A 453 -65.11 -22.38 -28.34
CA VAL A 453 -65.68 -21.89 -27.08
C VAL A 453 -66.49 -20.62 -27.33
N ASP A 454 -67.68 -20.58 -26.77
CA ASP A 454 -68.54 -19.36 -26.83
C ASP A 454 -67.99 -18.35 -25.78
N LEU A 455 -67.72 -17.11 -26.21
CA LEU A 455 -67.34 -15.98 -25.38
C LEU A 455 -68.52 -15.01 -25.34
N ALA A 456 -69.34 -15.04 -24.29
CA ALA A 456 -70.46 -14.16 -24.12
C ALA A 456 -70.07 -12.71 -23.83
N ALA A 457 -70.92 -11.73 -24.05
CA ALA A 457 -70.63 -10.35 -23.69
C ALA A 457 -70.35 -10.21 -22.18
N GLY A 458 -69.24 -9.60 -21.85
CA GLY A 458 -68.73 -9.46 -20.51
C GLY A 458 -67.82 -10.61 -20.03
N ASP A 459 -67.65 -11.69 -20.82
CA ASP A 459 -66.65 -12.74 -20.51
C ASP A 459 -65.24 -12.28 -20.91
N SER A 460 -64.23 -12.75 -20.17
CA SER A 460 -62.81 -12.47 -20.44
C SER A 460 -62.06 -13.74 -20.76
N LEU A 461 -61.32 -13.76 -21.84
CA LEU A 461 -60.29 -14.78 -22.13
C LEU A 461 -58.98 -14.33 -21.51
N ILE A 462 -58.27 -15.26 -20.82
CA ILE A 462 -57.04 -15.01 -20.13
C ILE A 462 -55.99 -16.03 -20.59
N LEU A 463 -54.90 -15.50 -21.18
CA LEU A 463 -53.72 -16.27 -21.54
C LEU A 463 -52.58 -15.81 -20.64
N TYR A 464 -51.78 -16.75 -20.13
CA TYR A 464 -50.72 -16.46 -19.16
C TYR A 464 -49.62 -17.49 -19.27
N THR A 465 -48.41 -17.10 -18.86
CA THR A 465 -47.24 -18.00 -18.71
C THR A 465 -47.15 -18.55 -17.29
N ASP A 466 -46.36 -19.61 -17.12
CA ASP A 466 -46.16 -20.28 -15.83
C ASP A 466 -45.51 -19.39 -14.79
N GLY A 467 -44.75 -18.37 -15.19
CA GLY A 467 -44.15 -17.38 -14.30
C GLY A 467 -45.17 -16.69 -13.36
N ILE A 468 -46.50 -16.73 -13.66
CA ILE A 468 -47.53 -16.30 -12.71
C ILE A 468 -47.79 -17.36 -11.66
N VAL A 469 -48.10 -18.58 -12.09
CA VAL A 469 -48.57 -19.64 -11.19
C VAL A 469 -47.42 -20.34 -10.44
N GLU A 470 -46.23 -20.33 -11.00
CA GLU A 470 -45.03 -20.88 -10.42
C GLU A 470 -44.19 -19.82 -9.67
N ALA A 471 -44.66 -18.57 -9.56
CA ALA A 471 -43.99 -17.56 -8.74
C ALA A 471 -43.91 -18.00 -7.28
N MET A 472 -42.73 -18.00 -6.72
CA MET A 472 -42.45 -18.48 -5.38
C MET A 472 -42.36 -17.32 -4.39
N ASP A 473 -42.82 -17.55 -3.17
CA ASP A 473 -42.53 -16.70 -2.03
C ASP A 473 -41.16 -17.03 -1.39
N HIS A 474 -40.82 -16.37 -0.30
CA HIS A 474 -39.58 -16.62 0.43
C HIS A 474 -39.47 -18.02 1.08
N ASP A 475 -40.59 -18.70 1.30
CA ASP A 475 -40.68 -20.05 1.87
C ASP A 475 -40.65 -21.13 0.78
N GLY A 476 -40.67 -20.73 -0.50
CA GLY A 476 -40.67 -21.63 -1.65
C GLY A 476 -42.09 -22.16 -2.00
N GLU A 477 -43.13 -21.53 -1.52
CA GLU A 477 -44.51 -21.87 -1.86
C GLU A 477 -44.90 -21.18 -3.17
N GLU A 478 -45.49 -21.94 -4.13
CA GLU A 478 -45.98 -21.42 -5.40
C GLU A 478 -47.24 -20.60 -5.21
N TYR A 479 -47.43 -19.54 -6.02
CA TYR A 479 -48.66 -18.76 -6.10
C TYR A 479 -49.86 -19.63 -6.42
N GLY A 480 -49.71 -20.50 -7.39
CA GLY A 480 -50.62 -21.57 -7.74
C GLY A 480 -51.91 -21.12 -8.48
N LEU A 481 -52.38 -22.02 -9.33
CA LEU A 481 -53.61 -21.78 -10.15
C LEU A 481 -54.84 -21.50 -9.30
N LYS A 482 -54.98 -22.08 -8.12
CA LYS A 482 -56.12 -21.86 -7.23
C LYS A 482 -56.21 -20.42 -6.72
N ARG A 483 -55.10 -19.82 -6.37
CA ARG A 483 -55.03 -18.43 -5.92
C ARG A 483 -55.27 -17.51 -7.11
N PHE A 484 -54.63 -17.80 -8.24
CA PHE A 484 -54.85 -17.06 -9.48
C PHE A 484 -56.33 -17.04 -9.87
N ALA A 485 -57.02 -18.19 -9.91
CA ALA A 485 -58.45 -18.26 -10.20
C ALA A 485 -59.31 -17.48 -9.18
N ARG A 486 -58.95 -17.46 -7.90
CA ARG A 486 -59.68 -16.73 -6.85
C ARG A 486 -59.59 -15.21 -7.06
N ILE A 487 -58.42 -14.69 -7.37
CA ILE A 487 -58.25 -13.24 -7.62
C ILE A 487 -59.03 -12.84 -8.89
N LEU A 488 -58.96 -13.64 -9.96
CA LEU A 488 -59.74 -13.41 -11.16
C LEU A 488 -61.26 -13.36 -10.87
N GLN A 489 -61.78 -14.28 -10.04
CA GLN A 489 -63.20 -14.28 -9.63
C GLN A 489 -63.58 -13.01 -8.88
N SER A 490 -62.71 -12.51 -8.00
CA SER A 490 -62.98 -11.29 -7.21
C SER A 490 -63.02 -10.01 -8.08
N LEU A 491 -62.41 -10.07 -9.27
CA LEU A 491 -62.28 -8.96 -10.20
C LEU A 491 -63.15 -9.12 -11.45
N ASN A 492 -64.21 -9.96 -11.42
CA ASN A 492 -65.02 -10.29 -12.61
C ASN A 492 -65.71 -9.10 -13.24
N GLU A 493 -66.00 -8.03 -12.49
CA GLU A 493 -66.64 -6.79 -12.99
C GLU A 493 -65.64 -5.71 -13.37
N ALA A 494 -64.34 -5.90 -13.05
CA ALA A 494 -63.28 -4.94 -13.33
C ALA A 494 -62.96 -4.86 -14.83
N THR A 495 -62.40 -3.74 -15.30
CA THR A 495 -61.90 -3.63 -16.67
C THR A 495 -60.75 -4.58 -16.92
N PRO A 496 -60.37 -4.91 -18.16
CA PRO A 496 -59.17 -5.74 -18.42
C PRO A 496 -57.90 -5.17 -17.79
N ASP A 497 -57.70 -3.86 -17.82
CA ASP A 497 -56.53 -3.20 -17.17
C ASP A 497 -56.58 -3.34 -15.66
N ASP A 498 -57.71 -3.08 -15.01
CA ASP A 498 -57.87 -3.25 -13.55
C ASP A 498 -57.71 -4.73 -13.15
N LEU A 499 -58.10 -5.67 -14.00
CA LEU A 499 -57.92 -7.11 -13.75
C LEU A 499 -56.44 -7.49 -13.79
N VAL A 500 -55.70 -6.99 -14.78
CA VAL A 500 -54.23 -7.18 -14.86
C VAL A 500 -53.57 -6.57 -13.64
N GLU A 501 -53.88 -5.30 -13.30
CA GLU A 501 -53.30 -4.62 -12.14
C GLU A 501 -53.62 -5.35 -10.82
N GLY A 502 -54.85 -5.82 -10.65
CA GLY A 502 -55.24 -6.56 -9.44
C GLY A 502 -54.55 -7.90 -9.29
N VAL A 503 -54.36 -8.63 -10.40
CA VAL A 503 -53.56 -9.87 -10.38
C VAL A 503 -52.13 -9.59 -10.01
N LEU A 504 -51.51 -8.57 -10.59
CA LEU A 504 -50.13 -8.20 -10.31
C LEU A 504 -49.95 -7.73 -8.87
N ALA A 505 -50.91 -7.01 -8.32
CA ALA A 505 -50.88 -6.58 -6.92
C ALA A 505 -50.93 -7.77 -5.94
N ASP A 506 -51.81 -8.77 -6.22
CA ASP A 506 -51.88 -9.99 -5.39
C ASP A 506 -50.63 -10.86 -5.55
N LEU A 507 -50.08 -10.94 -6.76
CA LEU A 507 -48.83 -11.64 -7.05
C LEU A 507 -47.66 -10.99 -6.28
N ALA A 508 -47.55 -9.66 -6.33
CA ALA A 508 -46.52 -8.91 -5.63
C ALA A 508 -46.58 -9.10 -4.09
N LEU A 509 -47.81 -9.21 -3.54
CA LEU A 509 -48.02 -9.52 -2.13
C LEU A 509 -47.58 -10.95 -1.77
N HIS A 510 -47.73 -11.89 -2.70
CA HIS A 510 -47.28 -13.27 -2.50
C HIS A 510 -45.77 -13.38 -2.52
N VAL A 511 -45.17 -12.85 -3.58
CA VAL A 511 -43.70 -12.91 -3.79
C VAL A 511 -42.95 -12.09 -2.72
N ALA A 512 -43.57 -11.02 -2.21
CA ALA A 512 -43.02 -10.17 -1.10
C ALA A 512 -41.57 -9.71 -1.29
N GLY A 513 -41.13 -9.57 -2.56
CA GLY A 513 -39.77 -9.13 -2.91
C GLY A 513 -38.79 -10.27 -3.19
N ALA A 514 -39.21 -11.52 -3.26
CA ALA A 514 -38.37 -12.62 -3.79
C ALA A 514 -38.05 -12.36 -5.27
N GLU A 515 -36.89 -12.83 -5.72
CA GLU A 515 -36.51 -12.69 -7.13
C GLU A 515 -37.44 -13.48 -8.04
N ALA A 516 -37.82 -12.87 -9.19
CA ALA A 516 -38.62 -13.55 -10.19
C ALA A 516 -37.88 -14.77 -10.75
N SER A 517 -38.51 -15.94 -10.64
CA SER A 517 -37.94 -17.22 -11.12
C SER A 517 -38.09 -17.37 -12.63
N ASP A 518 -39.16 -16.80 -13.23
CA ASP A 518 -39.45 -16.86 -14.65
C ASP A 518 -40.13 -15.58 -15.19
N ASP A 519 -40.20 -15.47 -16.52
CA ASP A 519 -40.87 -14.37 -17.21
C ASP A 519 -42.37 -14.37 -16.89
N ILE A 520 -42.96 -13.22 -16.71
CA ILE A 520 -44.34 -13.04 -16.39
C ILE A 520 -45.05 -12.42 -17.58
N THR A 521 -45.95 -13.18 -18.19
CA THR A 521 -46.82 -12.70 -19.28
C THR A 521 -48.27 -12.94 -18.94
N LEU A 522 -49.10 -11.91 -19.10
CA LEU A 522 -50.54 -11.97 -18.91
C LEU A 522 -51.23 -11.18 -20.02
N VAL A 523 -52.17 -11.80 -20.72
CA VAL A 523 -53.03 -11.16 -21.73
C VAL A 523 -54.48 -11.44 -21.38
N VAL A 524 -55.26 -10.39 -21.25
CA VAL A 524 -56.71 -10.43 -20.97
C VAL A 524 -57.47 -9.80 -22.12
N ALA A 525 -58.39 -10.55 -22.70
CA ALA A 525 -59.27 -10.06 -23.75
C ALA A 525 -60.73 -10.21 -23.32
N ARG A 526 -61.44 -9.11 -23.11
CA ARG A 526 -62.88 -9.08 -22.70
C ARG A 526 -63.75 -8.71 -23.85
N ARG A 527 -64.80 -9.48 -24.03
CA ARG A 527 -65.87 -9.10 -24.95
C ARG A 527 -66.72 -8.00 -24.32
N GLU A 528 -66.88 -6.88 -25.05
CA GLU A 528 -67.69 -5.75 -24.61
C GLU A 528 -69.15 -6.12 -24.41
N LEU A 529 -69.81 -5.44 -23.49
CA LEU A 529 -71.23 -5.51 -23.33
C LEU A 529 -71.87 -4.80 -24.51
N THR A 530 -72.54 -5.56 -25.43
CA THR A 530 -73.38 -4.96 -26.50
C THR A 530 -74.41 -4.12 -25.80
N GLY A 531 -74.39 -2.79 -26.05
CA GLY A 531 -75.33 -1.84 -25.52
C GLY A 531 -76.76 -2.05 -26.03
#